data_19bb7cb34d9b9aa406ea690e99974356
#
_entry.id   19bb7cb34d9b9aa406ea690e99974356
#
_cell.length_a   1.000
_cell.length_b   1.000
_cell.length_c   1.000
_cell.angle_alpha   90.00
_cell.angle_beta   90.00
_cell.angle_gamma   90.00
#
_symmetry.space_group_name_H-M   'P 1'
#
loop_
_entity.id
_entity.type
_entity.pdbx_description
1 polymer ?
#
loop_
_entity_poly.entity_id
_entity_poly.type
_entity_poly.pdbx_seq_one_letter_code
_entity_poly.pdbx_strand_id
1 'polypeptide(L)'
;MSKTIIQDVVFKNTSPKAFYDIYMDGKKHSIATGAPASISPKEGTEYSAHNGYITGKNLQLIPGKLIVQSWRAQSWPEDTIDSTFIIYLESQGKDTLLHAVHANLPDSAAEDIDKGWHKMYWEPFRLYIAGTPIDKASM
;
A
#
# COMPACT_ATOMS: atom_id res chain seq x y z
N MET A 1 4.39 23.18 -4.65
CA MET A 1 3.89 22.30 -5.72
C MET A 1 3.79 20.88 -5.24
N SER A 2 3.00 20.06 -5.89
CA SER A 2 2.85 18.65 -5.54
C SER A 2 3.36 17.77 -6.69
N LYS A 3 3.66 16.51 -6.35
CA LYS A 3 4.12 15.51 -7.33
C LYS A 3 3.24 14.28 -7.29
N THR A 4 3.27 13.53 -8.38
CA THR A 4 2.57 12.27 -8.53
C THR A 4 3.56 11.17 -8.87
N ILE A 5 3.45 10.05 -8.16
CA ILE A 5 4.23 8.84 -8.43
C ILE A 5 3.34 7.84 -9.16
N ILE A 6 3.86 7.22 -10.22
CA ILE A 6 3.17 6.16 -10.94
C ILE A 6 4.10 4.96 -11.00
N GLN A 7 3.60 3.80 -10.55
CA GLN A 7 4.36 2.55 -10.54
C GLN A 7 3.53 1.43 -11.12
N ASP A 8 4.16 0.54 -11.88
CA ASP A 8 3.55 -0.69 -12.37
C ASP A 8 4.37 -1.86 -11.83
N VAL A 9 3.71 -2.79 -11.15
CA VAL A 9 4.39 -3.88 -10.43
C VAL A 9 3.67 -5.20 -10.71
N VAL A 10 4.44 -6.24 -11.07
CA VAL A 10 3.89 -7.57 -11.32
C VAL A 10 4.07 -8.42 -10.07
N PHE A 11 2.97 -9.08 -9.64
CA PHE A 11 2.99 -10.09 -8.58
C PHE A 11 2.71 -11.45 -9.20
N LYS A 12 3.71 -12.33 -9.17
CA LYS A 12 3.64 -13.66 -9.78
C LYS A 12 2.72 -14.59 -8.99
N ASN A 13 1.99 -15.45 -9.70
CA ASN A 13 1.14 -16.49 -9.11
C ASN A 13 0.18 -15.94 -8.06
N THR A 14 -0.35 -14.74 -8.31
CA THR A 14 -1.21 -14.02 -7.37
C THR A 14 -2.39 -13.46 -8.13
N SER A 15 -3.61 -13.76 -7.69
CA SER A 15 -4.79 -13.15 -8.28
C SER A 15 -4.98 -11.74 -7.73
N PRO A 16 -5.69 -10.87 -8.47
CA PRO A 16 -6.03 -9.54 -7.96
C PRO A 16 -6.75 -9.58 -6.61
N LYS A 17 -7.67 -10.53 -6.45
CA LYS A 17 -8.39 -10.67 -5.18
C LYS A 17 -7.46 -11.07 -4.04
N ALA A 18 -6.52 -11.97 -4.29
CA ALA A 18 -5.57 -12.40 -3.27
C ALA A 18 -4.70 -11.22 -2.81
N PHE A 19 -4.21 -10.41 -3.73
CA PHE A 19 -3.46 -9.20 -3.37
C PHE A 19 -4.33 -8.24 -2.57
N TYR A 20 -5.55 -7.98 -3.05
CA TYR A 20 -6.48 -7.08 -2.38
C TYR A 20 -6.72 -7.50 -0.92
N ASP A 21 -6.95 -8.81 -0.71
CA ASP A 21 -7.22 -9.33 0.61
C ASP A 21 -6.02 -9.16 1.56
N ILE A 22 -4.79 -9.32 1.05
CA ILE A 22 -3.58 -9.09 1.85
C ILE A 22 -3.47 -7.62 2.24
N TYR A 23 -3.66 -6.74 1.28
CA TYR A 23 -3.49 -5.30 1.51
C TYR A 23 -4.59 -4.74 2.44
N MET A 24 -5.82 -5.20 2.28
CA MET A 24 -6.98 -4.64 2.99
C MET A 24 -7.32 -5.35 4.29
N ASP A 25 -6.60 -6.41 4.66
CA ASP A 25 -6.75 -7.08 5.95
C ASP A 25 -5.61 -6.63 6.87
N GLY A 26 -5.96 -5.99 7.98
CA GLY A 26 -4.95 -5.43 8.88
C GLY A 26 -3.95 -6.45 9.39
N LYS A 27 -4.41 -7.67 9.69
CA LYS A 27 -3.53 -8.73 10.18
C LYS A 27 -2.57 -9.21 9.09
N LYS A 28 -3.08 -9.47 7.90
CA LYS A 28 -2.24 -9.90 6.77
C LYS A 28 -1.28 -8.80 6.34
N HIS A 29 -1.76 -7.56 6.29
CA HIS A 29 -0.94 -6.40 5.97
C HIS A 29 0.22 -6.27 6.97
N SER A 30 -0.08 -6.40 8.27
CA SER A 30 0.95 -6.34 9.32
C SER A 30 2.01 -7.42 9.16
N ILE A 31 1.59 -8.64 8.85
CA ILE A 31 2.53 -9.75 8.65
C ILE A 31 3.37 -9.52 7.40
N ALA A 32 2.74 -9.09 6.32
CA ALA A 32 3.44 -8.89 5.04
C ALA A 32 4.50 -7.79 5.12
N THR A 33 4.22 -6.70 5.83
CA THR A 33 5.18 -5.59 5.96
C THR A 33 6.11 -5.73 7.15
N GLY A 34 5.75 -6.53 8.15
CA GLY A 34 6.51 -6.65 9.38
C GLY A 34 6.26 -5.52 10.38
N ALA A 35 5.23 -4.71 10.16
CA ALA A 35 4.90 -3.59 11.04
C ALA A 35 3.39 -3.55 11.32
N PRO A 36 2.96 -3.13 12.51
CA PRO A 36 1.53 -3.08 12.85
C PRO A 36 0.74 -2.19 11.90
N ALA A 37 -0.41 -2.70 11.46
CA ALA A 37 -1.36 -1.97 10.64
C ALA A 37 -2.78 -2.24 11.13
N SER A 38 -3.64 -1.24 11.03
CA SER A 38 -5.05 -1.35 11.37
C SER A 38 -5.84 -0.96 10.12
N ILE A 39 -6.37 -1.94 9.42
CA ILE A 39 -7.06 -1.74 8.15
C ILE A 39 -8.25 -2.69 8.10
N SER A 40 -9.40 -2.19 7.67
CA SER A 40 -10.56 -3.04 7.36
C SER A 40 -11.09 -2.69 5.97
N PRO A 41 -11.70 -3.67 5.26
CA PRO A 41 -12.15 -3.46 3.89
C PRO A 41 -13.53 -2.79 3.82
N LYS A 42 -13.64 -1.64 4.46
CA LYS A 42 -14.89 -0.86 4.47
C LYS A 42 -14.63 0.58 4.07
N GLU A 43 -15.41 1.07 3.10
CA GLU A 43 -15.35 2.49 2.72
C GLU A 43 -15.73 3.38 3.89
N GLY A 44 -15.07 4.53 3.96
CA GLY A 44 -15.32 5.51 5.00
C GLY A 44 -14.60 5.25 6.31
N THR A 45 -13.92 4.12 6.45
CA THR A 45 -13.18 3.80 7.68
C THR A 45 -11.76 4.32 7.63
N GLU A 46 -11.25 4.69 8.79
CA GLU A 46 -9.86 5.10 8.93
C GLU A 46 -8.94 3.89 8.96
N TYR A 47 -7.71 4.09 8.51
CA TYR A 47 -6.67 3.06 8.59
C TYR A 47 -5.37 3.66 9.09
N SER A 48 -4.49 2.79 9.57
CA SER A 48 -3.11 3.14 9.90
C SER A 48 -2.18 2.02 9.45
N ALA A 49 -0.93 2.38 9.18
CA ALA A 49 0.12 1.42 8.81
C ALA A 49 1.44 1.87 9.40
N HIS A 50 2.41 0.94 9.42
CA HIS A 50 3.74 1.20 9.99
C HIS A 50 3.67 1.79 11.39
N ASN A 51 2.90 1.11 12.24
CA ASN A 51 2.75 1.46 13.65
C ASN A 51 2.25 2.89 13.85
N GLY A 52 1.32 3.33 13.00
CA GLY A 52 0.70 4.64 13.12
C GLY A 52 1.44 5.77 12.40
N TYR A 53 2.58 5.48 11.79
CA TYR A 53 3.31 6.50 11.02
C TYR A 53 2.52 6.97 9.80
N ILE A 54 1.78 6.06 9.18
CA ILE A 54 0.91 6.35 8.04
C ILE A 54 -0.54 6.28 8.51
N THR A 55 -1.33 7.27 8.16
CA THR A 55 -2.77 7.30 8.47
C THR A 55 -3.55 7.77 7.26
N GLY A 56 -4.82 7.42 7.22
CA GLY A 56 -5.72 7.85 6.16
C GLY A 56 -7.09 7.24 6.31
N LYS A 57 -7.87 7.35 5.24
CA LYS A 57 -9.23 6.87 5.18
C LYS A 57 -9.45 6.10 3.88
N ASN A 58 -10.18 5.01 3.96
CA ASN A 58 -10.62 4.27 2.76
C ASN A 58 -11.72 5.07 2.08
N LEU A 59 -11.42 5.64 0.91
CA LEU A 59 -12.35 6.51 0.19
C LEU A 59 -13.25 5.73 -0.77
N GLN A 60 -12.66 4.78 -1.50
CA GLN A 60 -13.41 3.95 -2.43
C GLN A 60 -12.75 2.58 -2.53
N LEU A 61 -13.54 1.53 -2.50
CA LEU A 61 -13.05 0.15 -2.57
C LEU A 61 -13.91 -0.65 -3.54
N ILE A 62 -13.25 -1.34 -4.46
CA ILE A 62 -13.90 -2.36 -5.29
C ILE A 62 -13.11 -3.64 -5.05
N PRO A 63 -13.69 -4.63 -4.35
CA PRO A 63 -12.96 -5.85 -3.96
C PRO A 63 -12.25 -6.50 -5.13
N GLY A 64 -10.97 -6.80 -4.95
CA GLY A 64 -10.15 -7.43 -5.96
C GLY A 64 -9.76 -6.53 -7.12
N LYS A 65 -10.05 -5.23 -7.08
CA LYS A 65 -9.86 -4.38 -8.26
C LYS A 65 -9.31 -3.00 -7.94
N LEU A 66 -9.89 -2.28 -6.98
CA LEU A 66 -9.57 -0.87 -6.77
C LEU A 66 -9.50 -0.53 -5.29
N ILE A 67 -8.46 0.20 -4.93
CA ILE A 67 -8.29 0.77 -3.60
C ILE A 67 -7.96 2.25 -3.77
N VAL A 68 -8.78 3.13 -3.18
CA VAL A 68 -8.51 4.57 -3.16
C VAL A 68 -8.50 5.02 -1.70
N GLN A 69 -7.39 5.58 -1.27
CA GLN A 69 -7.20 6.00 0.12
C GLN A 69 -6.64 7.41 0.18
N SER A 70 -7.06 8.17 1.19
CA SER A 70 -6.25 9.31 1.59
C SER A 70 -5.01 8.76 2.32
N TRP A 71 -3.91 9.50 2.29
CA TRP A 71 -2.65 9.00 2.80
C TRP A 71 -1.84 10.16 3.38
N ARG A 72 -1.37 9.99 4.61
CA ARG A 72 -0.63 11.02 5.31
C ARG A 72 0.47 10.40 6.15
N ALA A 73 1.66 10.99 6.08
CA ALA A 73 2.77 10.62 6.97
C ALA A 73 2.74 11.49 8.22
N GLN A 74 3.03 10.88 9.36
CA GLN A 74 3.02 11.56 10.65
C GLN A 74 3.96 12.77 10.69
N SER A 75 5.07 12.70 9.94
CA SER A 75 6.08 13.77 9.92
C SER A 75 5.68 14.99 9.10
N TRP A 76 4.57 14.91 8.37
CA TRP A 76 4.14 16.04 7.55
C TRP A 76 3.59 17.18 8.41
N PRO A 77 3.84 18.44 8.02
CA PRO A 77 3.25 19.59 8.71
C PRO A 77 1.73 19.50 8.77
N GLU A 78 1.15 20.01 9.83
CA GLU A 78 -0.29 19.93 10.08
C GLU A 78 -1.13 20.57 8.97
N ASP A 79 -0.63 21.61 8.35
CA ASP A 79 -1.31 22.31 7.27
C ASP A 79 -1.12 21.68 5.89
N THR A 80 -0.31 20.62 5.79
CA THR A 80 -0.14 19.89 4.54
C THR A 80 -1.40 19.07 4.28
N ILE A 81 -1.98 19.19 3.08
CA ILE A 81 -3.16 18.40 2.73
C ILE A 81 -2.77 16.94 2.53
N ASP A 82 -3.72 16.04 2.77
CA ASP A 82 -3.50 14.61 2.57
C ASP A 82 -3.24 14.33 1.09
N SER A 83 -2.38 13.35 0.84
CA SER A 83 -2.21 12.82 -0.50
C SER A 83 -3.30 11.79 -0.80
N THR A 84 -3.37 11.34 -2.05
CA THR A 84 -4.30 10.30 -2.49
C THR A 84 -3.51 9.15 -3.06
N PHE A 85 -3.76 7.95 -2.55
CA PHE A 85 -3.12 6.73 -3.01
C PHE A 85 -4.13 5.82 -3.67
N ILE A 86 -3.83 5.37 -4.89
CA ILE A 86 -4.71 4.55 -5.71
C ILE A 86 -3.98 3.30 -6.14
N ILE A 87 -4.59 2.14 -5.90
CA ILE A 87 -4.16 0.86 -6.48
C ILE A 87 -5.26 0.38 -7.41
N TYR A 88 -4.88 0.05 -8.63
CA TYR A 88 -5.74 -0.62 -9.59
C TYR A 88 -5.11 -1.97 -9.96
N LEU A 89 -5.88 -3.04 -9.84
CA LEU A 89 -5.37 -4.40 -10.04
C LEU A 89 -5.91 -4.99 -11.33
N GLU A 90 -5.02 -5.55 -12.12
CA GLU A 90 -5.34 -6.13 -13.42
C GLU A 90 -4.83 -7.57 -13.48
N SER A 91 -5.69 -8.49 -13.91
CA SER A 91 -5.29 -9.89 -14.06
C SER A 91 -4.43 -10.06 -15.31
N GLN A 92 -3.30 -10.77 -15.16
CA GLN A 92 -2.43 -11.15 -16.27
C GLN A 92 -2.21 -12.66 -16.23
N GLY A 93 -3.14 -13.43 -16.77
CA GLY A 93 -3.09 -14.87 -16.63
C GLY A 93 -3.19 -15.28 -15.16
N LYS A 94 -2.13 -15.92 -14.65
CA LYS A 94 -2.07 -16.31 -13.23
C LYS A 94 -1.36 -15.27 -12.36
N ASP A 95 -0.96 -14.15 -12.94
CA ASP A 95 -0.26 -13.07 -12.25
C ASP A 95 -1.19 -11.87 -12.10
N THR A 96 -0.77 -10.90 -11.31
CA THR A 96 -1.46 -9.62 -11.16
C THR A 96 -0.52 -8.50 -11.55
N LEU A 97 -1.01 -7.60 -12.41
CA LEU A 97 -0.36 -6.33 -12.67
C LEU A 97 -1.00 -5.27 -11.77
N LEU A 98 -0.19 -4.70 -10.90
CA LEU A 98 -0.62 -3.64 -10.00
C LEU A 98 -0.22 -2.29 -10.60
N HIS A 99 -1.19 -1.40 -10.73
CA HIS A 99 -0.96 0.00 -11.08
C HIS A 99 -1.13 0.82 -9.82
N ALA A 100 -0.08 1.54 -9.43
CA ALA A 100 -0.13 2.41 -8.26
C ALA A 100 0.01 3.85 -8.70
N VAL A 101 -0.86 4.72 -8.19
CA VAL A 101 -0.77 6.16 -8.39
C VAL A 101 -0.84 6.82 -7.02
N HIS A 102 0.20 7.55 -6.68
CA HIS A 102 0.23 8.29 -5.42
C HIS A 102 0.31 9.78 -5.76
N ALA A 103 -0.83 10.44 -5.73
CA ALA A 103 -0.99 11.80 -6.22
C ALA A 103 -0.93 12.79 -5.07
N ASN A 104 -0.61 14.03 -5.40
CA ASN A 104 -0.67 15.15 -4.49
C ASN A 104 0.32 15.02 -3.32
N LEU A 105 1.51 14.53 -3.62
CA LEU A 105 2.57 14.41 -2.63
C LEU A 105 3.34 15.72 -2.49
N PRO A 106 3.78 16.08 -1.27
CA PRO A 106 4.74 17.17 -1.14
C PRO A 106 6.00 16.90 -1.97
N ASP A 107 6.50 17.91 -2.67
CA ASP A 107 7.68 17.77 -3.53
C ASP A 107 8.85 17.14 -2.78
N SER A 108 9.09 17.58 -1.55
CA SER A 108 10.22 17.12 -0.74
C SER A 108 10.12 15.68 -0.30
N ALA A 109 8.91 15.10 -0.32
CA ALA A 109 8.68 13.73 0.15
C ALA A 109 8.60 12.71 -0.98
N ALA A 110 8.38 13.15 -2.22
CA ALA A 110 8.01 12.25 -3.32
C ALA A 110 9.09 11.21 -3.63
N GLU A 111 10.36 11.59 -3.65
CA GLU A 111 11.43 10.65 -4.00
C GLU A 111 11.55 9.53 -2.96
N ASP A 112 11.51 9.86 -1.68
CA ASP A 112 11.62 8.87 -0.62
C ASP A 112 10.40 7.94 -0.59
N ILE A 113 9.22 8.48 -0.85
CA ILE A 113 7.99 7.70 -0.87
C ILE A 113 7.98 6.76 -2.09
N ASP A 114 8.47 7.23 -3.25
CA ASP A 114 8.60 6.39 -4.43
C ASP A 114 9.46 5.16 -4.15
N LYS A 115 10.62 5.34 -3.55
CA LYS A 115 11.51 4.24 -3.15
C LYS A 115 10.88 3.40 -2.04
N GLY A 116 10.20 4.05 -1.12
CA GLY A 116 9.57 3.40 0.01
C GLY A 116 8.50 2.38 -0.39
N TRP A 117 7.70 2.67 -1.42
CA TRP A 117 6.71 1.71 -1.89
C TRP A 117 7.35 0.39 -2.31
N HIS A 118 8.50 0.43 -2.99
CA HIS A 118 9.21 -0.81 -3.36
C HIS A 118 9.78 -1.50 -2.13
N LYS A 119 10.52 -0.77 -1.32
CA LYS A 119 11.27 -1.34 -0.19
C LYS A 119 10.38 -1.82 0.94
N MET A 120 9.32 -1.07 1.26
CA MET A 120 8.48 -1.33 2.43
C MET A 120 7.21 -2.11 2.09
N TYR A 121 6.83 -2.19 0.82
CA TYR A 121 5.59 -2.84 0.39
C TYR A 121 5.79 -3.90 -0.68
N TRP A 122 6.24 -3.51 -1.88
CA TRP A 122 6.21 -4.46 -3.00
C TRP A 122 7.17 -5.61 -2.80
N GLU A 123 8.38 -5.36 -2.33
CA GLU A 123 9.33 -6.43 -2.05
C GLU A 123 8.90 -7.31 -0.88
N PRO A 124 8.50 -6.75 0.29
CA PRO A 124 7.96 -7.58 1.37
C PRO A 124 6.73 -8.38 0.97
N PHE A 125 5.82 -7.80 0.19
CA PHE A 125 4.63 -8.51 -0.28
C PHE A 125 5.00 -9.68 -1.19
N ARG A 126 5.99 -9.50 -2.06
CA ARG A 126 6.46 -10.61 -2.91
C ARG A 126 6.96 -11.78 -2.07
N LEU A 127 7.73 -11.50 -1.03
CA LEU A 127 8.24 -12.55 -0.14
C LEU A 127 7.09 -13.24 0.60
N TYR A 128 6.15 -12.47 1.10
CA TYR A 128 4.99 -13.02 1.80
C TYR A 128 4.15 -13.92 0.88
N ILE A 129 3.88 -13.47 -0.33
CA ILE A 129 3.09 -14.21 -1.32
C ILE A 129 3.80 -15.48 -1.75
N ALA A 130 5.12 -15.43 -1.91
CA ALA A 130 5.92 -16.60 -2.28
C ALA A 130 6.05 -17.63 -1.14
N GLY A 131 5.50 -17.32 0.03
CA GLY A 131 5.57 -18.20 1.18
C GLY A 131 6.92 -18.16 1.89
N THR A 132 7.78 -17.22 1.54
CA THR A 132 9.06 -17.04 2.23
C THR A 132 8.82 -16.29 3.52
N PRO A 133 9.09 -16.88 4.70
CA PRO A 133 8.88 -16.16 5.95
C PRO A 133 9.77 -14.92 5.98
N ILE A 134 9.22 -13.82 6.51
CA ILE A 134 10.07 -12.69 6.85
C ILE A 134 11.08 -13.21 7.86
N ASP A 135 12.36 -13.07 7.55
CA ASP A 135 13.41 -13.57 8.41
C ASP A 135 13.43 -12.79 9.72
N LYS A 136 12.92 -13.41 10.76
CA LYS A 136 12.85 -12.78 12.08
C LYS A 136 14.24 -12.58 12.69
N ALA A 137 15.22 -13.31 12.24
CA ALA A 137 16.58 -13.13 12.72
C ALA A 137 17.23 -11.89 12.15
N SER A 138 16.76 -11.42 11.00
CA SER A 138 17.27 -10.20 10.36
C SER A 138 16.43 -8.97 10.68
N MET A 139 15.37 -9.16 11.42
CA MET A 139 14.51 -8.06 11.84
C MET A 139 15.02 -7.41 13.11
#